data_d0d44ad39c984b52f7518f15f47a9ed8
#
_entry.id   d0d44ad39c984b52f7518f15f47a9ed8
#
_cell.length_a   1.000
_cell.length_b   1.000
_cell.length_c   1.000
_cell.angle_alpha   90.00
_cell.angle_beta   90.00
_cell.angle_gamma   90.00
#
_symmetry.space_group_name_H-M   'P 1'
#
loop_
_entity.id
_entity.type
_entity.pdbx_description
1 polymer ?
#
loop_
_entity_poly.entity_id
_entity_poly.type
_entity_poly.pdbx_seq_one_letter_code
_entity_poly.pdbx_strand_id
1 'polypeptide(L)'
;GSGGMETKILAAKICMNAGCSTIITNSDKKNPLKNINKNNSTLFHASKSPKSNRKQWILNHLHPSGSIILDTGAIRAIKNNKSLLPAGVTEIKGRFNRGDVISIVNNQNKKFGIGVIAYSSSDAKKIIGKNSKEIKRILGYEGRDELIHKDDLVKINS
;
A
#
# COMPACT_ATOMS: atom_id res chain seq x y z
N GLY A 1 -10.85 -5.60 -31.77
CA GLY A 1 -10.46 -6.34 -30.56
C GLY A 1 -11.21 -7.66 -30.45
N SER A 2 -10.51 -8.72 -30.11
CA SER A 2 -11.06 -10.10 -29.98
C SER A 2 -11.95 -10.31 -28.75
N GLY A 3 -12.10 -9.34 -27.86
CA GLY A 3 -12.88 -9.44 -26.63
C GLY A 3 -14.30 -8.90 -26.79
N GLY A 4 -15.31 -9.72 -26.49
CA GLY A 4 -16.71 -9.32 -26.49
C GLY A 4 -17.12 -8.45 -25.30
N MET A 5 -18.41 -8.18 -25.14
CA MET A 5 -18.96 -7.40 -24.02
C MET A 5 -18.69 -8.08 -22.66
N GLU A 6 -18.68 -9.41 -22.63
CA GLU A 6 -18.41 -10.20 -21.42
C GLU A 6 -17.04 -9.88 -20.81
N THR A 7 -15.98 -9.82 -21.63
CA THR A 7 -14.63 -9.47 -21.17
C THR A 7 -14.55 -8.04 -20.65
N LYS A 8 -15.29 -7.09 -21.22
CA LYS A 8 -15.38 -5.71 -20.75
C LYS A 8 -16.09 -5.63 -19.39
N ILE A 9 -17.16 -6.39 -19.20
CA ILE A 9 -17.88 -6.47 -17.91
C ILE A 9 -17.01 -7.11 -16.84
N LEU A 10 -16.26 -8.18 -17.18
CA LEU A 10 -15.31 -8.81 -16.26
C LEU A 10 -14.20 -7.82 -15.82
N ALA A 11 -13.63 -7.08 -16.79
CA ALA A 11 -12.66 -6.04 -16.48
C ALA A 11 -13.25 -4.93 -15.58
N ALA A 12 -14.48 -4.48 -15.86
CA ALA A 12 -15.18 -3.52 -15.01
C ALA A 12 -15.38 -4.02 -13.59
N LYS A 13 -15.76 -5.30 -13.39
CA LYS A 13 -15.87 -5.94 -12.06
C LYS A 13 -14.53 -5.93 -11.31
N ILE A 14 -13.43 -6.26 -11.98
CA ILE A 14 -12.08 -6.21 -11.40
C ILE A 14 -11.75 -4.77 -10.95
N CYS A 15 -11.99 -3.78 -11.82
CA CYS A 15 -11.77 -2.37 -11.49
C CYS A 15 -12.63 -1.91 -10.31
N MET A 16 -13.93 -2.24 -10.29
CA MET A 16 -14.84 -1.91 -9.18
C MET A 16 -14.32 -2.46 -7.85
N ASN A 17 -13.87 -3.71 -7.84
CA ASN A 17 -13.28 -4.36 -6.67
C ASN A 17 -11.94 -3.73 -6.27
N ALA A 18 -11.20 -3.20 -7.24
CA ALA A 18 -9.96 -2.45 -7.00
C ALA A 18 -10.20 -0.98 -6.57
N GLY A 19 -11.47 -0.55 -6.42
CA GLY A 19 -11.80 0.82 -6.02
C GLY A 19 -11.69 1.84 -7.15
N CYS A 20 -11.73 1.38 -8.41
CA CYS A 20 -11.71 2.21 -9.61
C CYS A 20 -13.07 2.17 -10.30
N SER A 21 -13.68 3.33 -10.52
CA SER A 21 -14.86 3.44 -11.40
C SER A 21 -14.45 3.27 -12.86
N THR A 22 -15.29 2.59 -13.65
CA THR A 22 -15.00 2.28 -15.05
C THR A 22 -16.17 2.73 -15.93
N ILE A 23 -15.86 3.31 -17.08
CA ILE A 23 -16.88 3.68 -18.08
C ILE A 23 -16.66 2.83 -19.32
N ILE A 24 -17.73 2.18 -19.78
CA ILE A 24 -17.80 1.53 -21.09
C ILE A 24 -18.63 2.44 -22.00
N THR A 25 -18.05 2.87 -23.12
CA THR A 25 -18.71 3.74 -24.08
C THR A 25 -18.59 3.19 -25.50
N ASN A 26 -19.52 3.57 -26.37
CA ASN A 26 -19.49 3.20 -27.78
C ASN A 26 -18.37 3.97 -28.50
N SER A 27 -17.51 3.24 -29.23
CA SER A 27 -16.37 3.77 -29.98
C SER A 27 -16.71 4.22 -31.41
N ASP A 28 -17.90 3.90 -31.92
CA ASP A 28 -18.30 4.19 -33.34
C ASP A 28 -18.52 5.67 -33.62
N LYS A 29 -18.65 6.47 -32.55
CA LYS A 29 -18.83 7.92 -32.66
C LYS A 29 -17.48 8.65 -32.63
N LYS A 30 -17.39 9.74 -33.42
CA LYS A 30 -16.22 10.64 -33.39
C LYS A 30 -16.03 11.20 -31.99
N ASN A 31 -14.78 11.13 -31.48
CA ASN A 31 -14.40 11.60 -30.14
C ASN A 31 -15.23 10.95 -29.01
N PRO A 32 -15.20 9.62 -28.84
CA PRO A 32 -16.07 8.90 -27.92
C PRO A 32 -15.87 9.34 -26.46
N LEU A 33 -14.65 9.69 -26.02
CA LEU A 33 -14.40 10.14 -24.66
C LEU A 33 -14.95 11.54 -24.37
N LYS A 34 -14.92 12.44 -25.38
CA LYS A 34 -15.47 13.80 -25.24
C LYS A 34 -17.00 13.80 -25.18
N ASN A 35 -17.63 12.79 -25.81
CA ASN A 35 -19.07 12.66 -25.96
C ASN A 35 -19.69 11.64 -25.01
N ILE A 36 -19.02 11.35 -23.90
CA ILE A 36 -19.58 10.46 -22.87
C ILE A 36 -20.85 11.07 -22.28
N ASN A 37 -21.97 10.36 -22.40
CA ASN A 37 -23.24 10.74 -21.81
C ASN A 37 -24.07 9.49 -21.44
N LYS A 38 -25.22 9.69 -20.78
CA LYS A 38 -26.10 8.59 -20.30
C LYS A 38 -26.63 7.69 -21.41
N ASN A 39 -26.69 8.17 -22.65
CA ASN A 39 -27.30 7.43 -23.76
C ASN A 39 -26.28 6.53 -24.50
N ASN A 40 -24.99 6.77 -24.35
CA ASN A 40 -23.94 6.05 -25.10
C ASN A 40 -22.86 5.43 -24.21
N SER A 41 -23.02 5.47 -22.89
CA SER A 41 -22.05 4.92 -21.96
C SER A 41 -22.71 4.31 -20.73
N THR A 42 -22.02 3.33 -20.15
CA THR A 42 -22.38 2.70 -18.88
C THR A 42 -21.28 2.96 -17.87
N LEU A 43 -21.64 3.57 -16.74
CA LEU A 43 -20.73 3.83 -15.63
C LEU A 43 -20.88 2.71 -14.58
N PHE A 44 -19.76 2.07 -14.26
CA PHE A 44 -19.61 1.12 -13.17
C PHE A 44 -18.95 1.84 -12.00
N HIS A 45 -19.68 2.06 -10.93
CA HIS A 45 -19.15 2.72 -9.75
C HIS A 45 -18.25 1.80 -8.92
N ALA A 46 -17.16 2.34 -8.39
CA ALA A 46 -16.32 1.62 -7.45
C ALA A 46 -17.12 1.19 -6.21
N SER A 47 -17.02 -0.09 -5.85
CA SER A 47 -17.70 -0.65 -4.67
C SER A 47 -17.03 -0.27 -3.35
N LYS A 48 -15.73 0.06 -3.40
CA LYS A 48 -14.89 0.41 -2.23
C LYS A 48 -13.91 1.52 -2.60
N SER A 49 -13.37 2.19 -1.59
CA SER A 49 -12.30 3.17 -1.84
C SER A 49 -10.99 2.46 -2.22
N PRO A 50 -10.12 3.07 -3.05
CA PRO A 50 -8.81 2.52 -3.38
C PRO A 50 -7.95 2.22 -2.14
N LYS A 51 -8.06 3.05 -1.09
CA LYS A 51 -7.36 2.86 0.19
C LYS A 51 -7.81 1.60 0.92
N SER A 52 -9.12 1.28 0.92
CA SER A 52 -9.61 0.07 1.58
C SER A 52 -9.17 -1.20 0.85
N ASN A 53 -9.13 -1.16 -0.49
CA ASN A 53 -8.67 -2.28 -1.30
C ASN A 53 -7.16 -2.52 -1.18
N ARG A 54 -6.35 -1.45 -1.11
CA ARG A 54 -4.92 -1.55 -0.82
C ARG A 54 -4.67 -2.22 0.53
N LYS A 55 -5.40 -1.83 1.57
CA LYS A 55 -5.33 -2.45 2.89
C LYS A 55 -5.74 -3.92 2.87
N GLN A 56 -6.80 -4.25 2.12
CA GLN A 56 -7.24 -5.64 1.95
C GLN A 56 -6.18 -6.47 1.21
N TRP A 57 -5.55 -5.91 0.17
CA TRP A 57 -4.45 -6.56 -0.54
C TRP A 57 -3.27 -6.84 0.40
N ILE A 58 -2.89 -5.87 1.24
CA ILE A 58 -1.83 -6.05 2.24
C ILE A 58 -2.19 -7.17 3.23
N LEU A 59 -3.45 -7.20 3.71
CA LEU A 59 -3.92 -8.24 4.64
C LEU A 59 -3.87 -9.64 4.06
N ASN A 60 -4.11 -9.78 2.75
CA ASN A 60 -4.10 -11.08 2.06
C ASN A 60 -2.69 -11.62 1.83
N HIS A 61 -1.64 -10.88 2.16
CA HIS A 61 -0.26 -11.37 2.13
C HIS A 61 -0.01 -12.31 3.31
N LEU A 62 -0.08 -13.63 3.02
CA LEU A 62 0.06 -14.68 4.02
C LEU A 62 1.51 -14.86 4.51
N HIS A 63 2.50 -14.52 3.67
CA HIS A 63 3.92 -14.71 3.93
C HIS A 63 4.70 -13.40 3.81
N PRO A 64 4.75 -12.58 4.88
CA PRO A 64 5.62 -11.41 4.91
C PRO A 64 7.10 -11.78 4.72
N SER A 65 7.83 -11.01 3.92
CA SER A 65 9.25 -11.26 3.59
C SER A 65 10.20 -11.05 4.77
N GLY A 66 9.71 -10.42 5.85
CA GLY A 66 10.49 -10.14 7.05
C GLY A 66 9.65 -9.48 8.13
N SER A 67 10.33 -8.98 9.17
CA SER A 67 9.67 -8.26 10.25
C SER A 67 10.52 -7.09 10.77
N ILE A 68 9.83 -6.12 11.34
CA ILE A 68 10.42 -5.00 12.06
C ILE A 68 9.90 -4.97 13.49
N ILE A 69 10.80 -4.69 14.44
CA ILE A 69 10.49 -4.60 15.85
C ILE A 69 10.40 -3.13 16.24
N LEU A 70 9.33 -2.75 16.92
CA LEU A 70 9.01 -1.39 17.29
C LEU A 70 9.27 -1.12 18.77
N ASP A 71 9.66 0.13 19.06
CA ASP A 71 9.59 0.66 20.41
C ASP A 71 8.15 1.02 20.81
N THR A 72 7.98 1.39 22.09
CA THR A 72 6.65 1.76 22.65
C THR A 72 6.10 3.06 22.05
N GLY A 73 6.96 3.98 21.62
CA GLY A 73 6.57 5.25 21.00
C GLY A 73 6.00 5.02 19.60
N ALA A 74 6.67 4.20 18.79
CA ALA A 74 6.21 3.83 17.45
C ALA A 74 4.88 3.05 17.50
N ILE A 75 4.71 2.15 18.48
CA ILE A 75 3.44 1.44 18.69
C ILE A 75 2.30 2.43 18.95
N ARG A 76 2.52 3.43 19.82
CA ARG A 76 1.53 4.50 20.08
C ARG A 76 1.24 5.33 18.82
N ALA A 77 2.28 5.67 18.03
CA ALA A 77 2.10 6.41 16.78
C ALA A 77 1.24 5.64 15.77
N ILE A 78 1.49 4.34 15.58
CA ILE A 78 0.68 3.49 14.69
C ILE A 78 -0.76 3.37 15.19
N LYS A 79 -0.99 3.20 16.50
CA LYS A 79 -2.35 3.21 17.08
C LYS A 79 -3.10 4.49 16.74
N ASN A 80 -2.41 5.62 16.69
CA ASN A 80 -2.93 6.95 16.34
C ASN A 80 -2.89 7.25 14.82
N ASN A 81 -2.86 6.23 13.97
CA ASN A 81 -2.85 6.34 12.50
C ASN A 81 -1.71 7.21 11.92
N LYS A 82 -0.55 7.21 12.55
CA LYS A 82 0.66 7.85 12.02
C LYS A 82 1.48 6.85 11.17
N SER A 83 2.29 7.39 10.26
CA SER A 83 3.29 6.62 9.53
C SER A 83 4.39 6.11 10.47
N LEU A 84 5.04 5.02 10.10
CA LEU A 84 6.16 4.47 10.86
C LEU A 84 7.46 5.11 10.39
N LEU A 85 8.11 5.84 11.29
CA LEU A 85 9.41 6.48 11.07
C LEU A 85 10.56 5.54 11.46
N PRO A 86 11.76 5.69 10.87
CA PRO A 86 12.93 4.91 11.22
C PRO A 86 13.31 4.99 12.70
N ALA A 87 13.13 6.16 13.33
CA ALA A 87 13.47 6.40 14.72
C ALA A 87 12.74 5.47 15.71
N GLY A 88 11.55 4.98 15.36
CA GLY A 88 10.75 4.10 16.21
C GLY A 88 10.98 2.61 15.98
N VAL A 89 11.94 2.22 15.13
CA VAL A 89 12.28 0.82 14.84
C VAL A 89 13.58 0.47 15.53
N THR A 90 13.58 -0.63 16.30
CA THR A 90 14.73 -1.10 17.08
C THR A 90 15.49 -2.22 16.37
N GLU A 91 14.80 -3.07 15.61
CA GLU A 91 15.41 -4.22 14.94
C GLU A 91 14.71 -4.57 13.64
N ILE A 92 15.47 -5.16 12.70
CA ILE A 92 14.99 -5.67 11.42
C ILE A 92 15.38 -7.14 11.27
N LYS A 93 14.42 -8.00 10.97
CA LYS A 93 14.61 -9.45 10.72
C LYS A 93 14.20 -9.81 9.29
N GLY A 94 14.98 -10.70 8.66
CA GLY A 94 14.74 -11.17 7.30
C GLY A 94 15.41 -10.32 6.22
N ARG A 95 15.20 -10.75 4.97
CA ARG A 95 15.64 -10.03 3.76
C ARG A 95 14.40 -9.63 2.95
N PHE A 96 14.30 -8.39 2.60
CA PHE A 96 13.20 -7.85 1.81
C PHE A 96 13.67 -6.68 0.95
N ASN A 97 12.94 -6.43 -0.12
CA ASN A 97 13.15 -5.32 -1.02
C ASN A 97 12.14 -4.21 -0.73
N ARG A 98 12.39 -3.04 -1.30
CA ARG A 98 11.41 -1.95 -1.33
C ARG A 98 10.12 -2.44 -2.01
N GLY A 99 8.97 -2.20 -1.37
CA GLY A 99 7.67 -2.62 -1.86
C GLY A 99 7.18 -3.96 -1.33
N ASP A 100 8.03 -4.71 -0.63
CA ASP A 100 7.62 -5.97 0.00
C ASP A 100 6.69 -5.72 1.20
N VAL A 101 5.87 -6.73 1.49
CA VAL A 101 5.03 -6.75 2.70
C VAL A 101 5.83 -7.37 3.84
N ILE A 102 5.86 -6.67 4.98
CA ILE A 102 6.55 -7.12 6.19
C ILE A 102 5.63 -7.12 7.41
N SER A 103 5.98 -7.93 8.42
CA SER A 103 5.31 -7.95 9.71
C SER A 103 5.81 -6.83 10.63
N ILE A 104 4.90 -6.27 11.40
CA ILE A 104 5.17 -5.25 12.41
C ILE A 104 4.92 -5.88 13.77
N VAL A 105 5.96 -5.97 14.60
CA VAL A 105 5.91 -6.66 15.90
C VAL A 105 6.48 -5.78 17.02
N ASN A 106 6.16 -6.11 18.27
CA ASN A 106 6.80 -5.51 19.43
C ASN A 106 8.00 -6.36 19.91
N ASN A 107 8.68 -5.91 20.95
CA ASN A 107 9.81 -6.60 21.58
C ASN A 107 9.45 -8.01 22.13
N GLN A 108 8.17 -8.31 22.32
CA GLN A 108 7.68 -9.62 22.74
C GLN A 108 7.25 -10.50 21.55
N ASN A 109 7.60 -10.13 20.32
CA ASN A 109 7.16 -10.76 19.07
C ASN A 109 5.63 -10.79 18.87
N LYS A 110 4.87 -9.97 19.62
CA LYS A 110 3.44 -9.82 19.37
C LYS A 110 3.23 -9.02 18.11
N LYS A 111 2.45 -9.56 17.16
CA LYS A 111 2.16 -8.92 15.86
C LYS A 111 1.13 -7.80 16.04
N PHE A 112 1.48 -6.59 15.61
CA PHE A 112 0.62 -5.41 15.62
C PHE A 112 0.00 -5.09 14.28
N GLY A 113 0.67 -5.55 13.21
CA GLY A 113 0.21 -5.24 11.88
C GLY A 113 1.11 -5.81 10.81
N ILE A 114 0.80 -5.45 9.59
CA ILE A 114 1.60 -5.67 8.38
C ILE A 114 1.60 -4.41 7.56
N GLY A 115 2.62 -4.24 6.73
CA GLY A 115 2.71 -3.06 5.88
C GLY A 115 3.71 -3.21 4.75
N VAL A 116 3.59 -2.31 3.75
CA VAL A 116 4.50 -2.25 2.62
C VAL A 116 5.67 -1.36 2.97
N ILE A 117 6.88 -1.91 2.94
CA ILE A 117 8.11 -1.22 3.32
C ILE A 117 8.61 -0.31 2.19
N ALA A 118 9.10 0.89 2.55
CA ALA A 118 9.60 1.88 1.58
C ALA A 118 11.10 1.70 1.26
N TYR A 119 11.80 0.83 1.96
CA TYR A 119 13.23 0.61 1.83
C TYR A 119 13.57 -0.87 1.76
N SER A 120 14.71 -1.21 1.16
CA SER A 120 15.29 -2.54 1.27
C SER A 120 15.72 -2.83 2.70
N SER A 121 15.86 -4.11 3.08
CA SER A 121 16.35 -4.51 4.40
C SER A 121 17.77 -3.98 4.69
N SER A 122 18.61 -3.84 3.65
CA SER A 122 19.96 -3.29 3.77
C SER A 122 19.95 -1.79 4.09
N ASP A 123 19.11 -1.02 3.39
CA ASP A 123 19.01 0.43 3.63
C ASP A 123 18.28 0.73 4.94
N ALA A 124 17.20 0.00 5.20
CA ALA A 124 16.46 0.13 6.45
C ALA A 124 17.35 -0.08 7.67
N LYS A 125 18.26 -1.08 7.67
CA LYS A 125 19.22 -1.33 8.75
C LYS A 125 20.18 -0.16 9.03
N LYS A 126 20.50 0.65 8.01
CA LYS A 126 21.36 1.83 8.17
C LYS A 126 20.64 3.00 8.85
N ILE A 127 19.32 3.09 8.67
CA ILE A 127 18.53 4.27 9.09
C ILE A 127 17.64 4.03 10.33
N ILE A 128 17.44 2.79 10.80
CA ILE A 128 16.68 2.52 12.03
C ILE A 128 17.31 3.26 13.22
N GLY A 129 16.46 3.77 14.10
CA GLY A 129 16.86 4.59 15.24
C GLY A 129 17.34 6.01 14.87
N LYS A 130 17.37 6.38 13.57
CA LYS A 130 17.82 7.69 13.10
C LYS A 130 16.66 8.61 12.80
N ASN A 131 16.92 9.92 12.84
CA ASN A 131 15.95 10.92 12.43
C ASN A 131 15.77 10.89 10.91
N SER A 132 14.54 11.05 10.43
CA SER A 132 14.24 11.05 8.97
C SER A 132 15.03 12.10 8.20
N LYS A 133 15.36 13.24 8.80
CA LYS A 133 16.21 14.28 8.19
C LYS A 133 17.66 13.80 7.86
N GLU A 134 18.11 12.73 8.48
CA GLU A 134 19.44 12.17 8.25
C GLU A 134 19.47 11.12 7.13
N ILE A 135 18.31 10.64 6.66
CA ILE A 135 18.20 9.55 5.69
C ILE A 135 19.02 9.84 4.44
N LYS A 136 18.85 11.02 3.85
CA LYS A 136 19.59 11.44 2.63
C LYS A 136 21.10 11.38 2.83
N ARG A 137 21.59 11.84 3.98
CA ARG A 137 23.01 11.81 4.31
C ARG A 137 23.53 10.38 4.48
N ILE A 138 22.74 9.50 5.11
CA ILE A 138 23.14 8.11 5.42
C ILE A 138 23.10 7.23 4.17
N LEU A 139 22.05 7.36 3.35
CA LEU A 139 21.85 6.51 2.18
C LEU A 139 22.48 7.04 0.89
N GLY A 140 22.83 8.35 0.83
CA GLY A 140 23.38 9.00 -0.35
C GLY A 140 22.34 9.35 -1.43
N TYR A 141 21.06 9.10 -1.18
CA TYR A 141 19.95 9.45 -2.09
C TYR A 141 18.74 9.98 -1.31
N GLU A 142 17.84 10.65 -2.00
CA GLU A 142 16.59 11.17 -1.44
C GLU A 142 15.54 10.05 -1.39
N GLY A 143 15.12 9.68 -0.18
CA GLY A 143 14.13 8.66 0.08
C GLY A 143 12.89 9.23 0.76
N ARG A 144 11.98 8.35 1.18
CA ARG A 144 10.82 8.73 1.99
C ARG A 144 11.26 8.97 3.44
N ASP A 145 10.55 9.86 4.15
CA ASP A 145 10.81 10.10 5.58
C ASP A 145 10.40 8.91 6.46
N GLU A 146 9.43 8.12 5.98
CA GLU A 146 8.88 6.97 6.70
C GLU A 146 9.37 5.63 6.14
N LEU A 147 9.52 4.63 7.01
CA LEU A 147 9.70 3.23 6.62
C LEU A 147 8.42 2.61 6.07
N ILE A 148 7.27 2.96 6.65
CA ILE A 148 5.96 2.53 6.18
C ILE A 148 4.99 3.70 6.29
N HIS A 149 4.37 4.09 5.17
CA HIS A 149 3.34 5.11 5.16
C HIS A 149 2.05 4.59 5.83
N LYS A 150 1.32 5.45 6.52
CA LYS A 150 0.06 5.11 7.22
C LYS A 150 -1.00 4.46 6.31
N ASP A 151 -1.04 4.83 5.03
CA ASP A 151 -1.98 4.25 4.06
C ASP A 151 -1.52 2.84 3.58
N ASP A 152 -0.24 2.52 3.77
CA ASP A 152 0.41 1.25 3.43
C ASP A 152 0.55 0.32 4.65
N LEU A 153 -0.06 0.68 5.77
CA LEU A 153 -0.02 -0.04 7.03
C LEU A 153 -1.43 -0.51 7.43
N VAL A 154 -1.53 -1.78 7.78
CA VAL A 154 -2.76 -2.38 8.29
C VAL A 154 -2.52 -2.91 9.70
N LYS A 155 -3.34 -2.42 10.63
CA LYS A 155 -3.33 -2.91 12.02
C LYS A 155 -4.06 -4.26 12.09
N ILE A 156 -3.49 -5.19 12.84
CA ILE A 156 -4.16 -6.43 13.20
C ILE A 156 -4.66 -6.24 14.62
N ASN A 157 -5.97 -6.26 14.79
CA ASN A 157 -6.58 -6.22 16.12
C ASN A 157 -6.16 -7.49 16.88
N SER A 158 -5.52 -7.30 18.00
CA SER A 158 -5.18 -8.36 18.98
C SER A 158 -6.26 -8.41 20.02
#